data_452c8d72d16ea31d155ea6dbea434b09
#
_entry.id   452c8d72d16ea31d155ea6dbea434b09
#
_cell.length_a   1.000
_cell.length_b   1.000
_cell.length_c   1.000
_cell.angle_alpha   90.00
_cell.angle_beta   90.00
_cell.angle_gamma   90.00
#
_symmetry.space_group_name_H-M   'P 1'
#
loop_
_entity.id
_entity.type
_entity.pdbx_description
1 polymer ?
#
loop_
_entity_poly.entity_id
_entity_poly.type
_entity_poly.pdbx_seq_one_letter_code
_entity_poly.pdbx_strand_id
1 'polypeptide(L)'
;MSASTPSATRPLPDSRTEADGSAVVRVLSYNIRSMRDDTDALARVISACAPDLVLVQEAPRFFRWRKKLARLAAASGQVVLTGGATASGPAVLCSLRATVERTEDVLLPLTPGLHRRGFATAVVRFGGARLGVVSCHLSLQKDERYEQAGLLLDRVAGLGTPYAVAGGDLNERPGGRAFTRIGEELRDCWATAPWGAEHTSTPADPHQRIDALFATPGIEILGCGVPIGHPGVTETDLRAATD
;
A
#
# COMPACT_ATOMS: atom_id res chain seq x y z
N MET A 1 14.35 -21.61 -17.31
CA MET A 1 14.55 -20.23 -17.79
C MET A 1 14.82 -19.39 -16.56
N SER A 2 16.04 -18.93 -16.39
CA SER A 2 16.49 -18.19 -15.20
C SER A 2 15.87 -16.79 -15.27
N ALA A 3 14.97 -16.46 -14.35
CA ALA A 3 14.48 -15.10 -14.19
C ALA A 3 15.65 -14.25 -13.71
N SER A 4 16.15 -13.35 -14.56
CA SER A 4 17.14 -12.35 -14.15
C SER A 4 16.49 -11.44 -13.13
N THR A 5 16.99 -11.46 -11.90
CA THR A 5 16.66 -10.50 -10.85
C THR A 5 16.88 -9.10 -11.41
N PRO A 6 15.89 -8.21 -11.41
CA PRO A 6 16.10 -6.83 -11.85
C PRO A 6 17.17 -6.20 -10.98
N SER A 7 18.16 -5.60 -11.60
CA SER A 7 19.26 -4.94 -10.89
C SER A 7 18.70 -3.77 -10.07
N ALA A 8 18.80 -3.84 -8.75
CA ALA A 8 18.44 -2.79 -7.79
C ALA A 8 19.36 -1.54 -7.87
N THR A 9 19.94 -1.27 -9.01
CA THR A 9 21.03 -0.31 -9.18
C THR A 9 20.60 1.10 -9.56
N ARG A 10 19.33 1.32 -9.93
CA ARG A 10 18.85 2.67 -10.20
C ARG A 10 18.06 3.20 -8.99
N PRO A 11 18.52 4.24 -8.29
CA PRO A 11 17.73 4.82 -7.20
C PRO A 11 16.41 5.35 -7.74
N LEU A 12 15.32 5.13 -7.01
CA LEU A 12 14.05 5.79 -7.29
C LEU A 12 14.20 7.29 -7.04
N PRO A 13 13.53 8.14 -7.83
CA PRO A 13 13.60 9.58 -7.65
C PRO A 13 13.04 9.98 -6.29
N ASP A 14 13.59 11.05 -5.72
CA ASP A 14 13.10 11.62 -4.49
C ASP A 14 11.74 12.30 -4.68
N SER A 15 10.94 12.23 -3.63
CA SER A 15 9.64 12.89 -3.55
C SER A 15 9.81 14.42 -3.68
N ARG A 16 9.09 15.05 -4.60
CA ARG A 16 9.15 16.49 -4.84
C ARG A 16 7.90 17.01 -5.53
N THR A 17 7.73 18.30 -5.53
CA THR A 17 6.74 19.01 -6.35
C THR A 17 7.49 19.75 -7.45
N GLU A 18 7.00 19.63 -8.68
CA GLU A 18 7.58 20.26 -9.86
C GLU A 18 6.99 21.66 -10.07
N ALA A 19 7.68 22.46 -10.88
CA ALA A 19 7.25 23.84 -11.15
C ALA A 19 5.93 23.93 -11.94
N ASP A 20 5.58 22.89 -12.69
CA ASP A 20 4.32 22.78 -13.43
C ASP A 20 3.14 22.33 -12.54
N GLY A 21 3.38 22.11 -11.25
CA GLY A 21 2.38 21.66 -10.29
C GLY A 21 2.21 20.13 -10.20
N SER A 22 2.90 19.36 -11.03
CA SER A 22 2.99 17.92 -10.88
C SER A 22 3.81 17.54 -9.64
N ALA A 23 3.71 16.27 -9.21
CA ALA A 23 4.47 15.80 -8.05
C ALA A 23 4.99 14.38 -8.25
N VAL A 24 6.22 14.13 -7.80
CA VAL A 24 6.74 12.80 -7.58
C VAL A 24 6.35 12.38 -6.15
N VAL A 25 5.64 11.26 -6.04
CA VAL A 25 5.08 10.74 -4.79
C VAL A 25 5.54 9.30 -4.60
N ARG A 26 6.07 9.00 -3.41
CA ARG A 26 6.39 7.63 -3.00
C ARG A 26 5.24 7.04 -2.21
N VAL A 27 4.75 5.89 -2.66
CA VAL A 27 3.68 5.13 -1.98
C VAL A 27 4.25 3.79 -1.54
N LEU A 28 4.12 3.48 -0.26
CA LEU A 28 4.49 2.20 0.33
C LEU A 28 3.23 1.44 0.70
N SER A 29 3.15 0.15 0.35
CA SER A 29 2.14 -0.78 0.89
C SER A 29 2.81 -1.73 1.85
N TYR A 30 2.20 -1.95 3.04
CA TYR A 30 2.79 -2.81 4.05
C TYR A 30 1.73 -3.49 4.93
N ASN A 31 1.68 -4.82 4.87
CA ASN A 31 0.95 -5.61 5.87
C ASN A 31 1.81 -5.66 7.14
N ILE A 32 1.32 -5.05 8.24
CA ILE A 32 2.06 -4.91 9.50
C ILE A 32 1.63 -5.93 10.57
N ARG A 33 0.85 -6.93 10.20
CA ARG A 33 0.46 -8.08 11.04
C ARG A 33 0.08 -7.71 12.48
N SER A 34 -0.70 -6.65 12.63
CA SER A 34 -1.12 -6.08 13.93
C SER A 34 0.04 -5.64 14.84
N MET A 35 1.22 -5.38 14.27
CA MET A 35 2.45 -5.02 14.99
C MET A 35 2.86 -6.12 16.00
N ARG A 36 2.78 -7.38 15.59
CA ARG A 36 3.16 -8.53 16.43
C ARG A 36 4.65 -8.85 16.34
N ASP A 37 5.30 -8.40 15.27
CA ASP A 37 6.70 -8.63 14.97
C ASP A 37 7.56 -7.45 15.46
N ASP A 38 8.78 -7.28 14.98
CA ASP A 38 9.66 -6.19 15.39
C ASP A 38 9.18 -4.83 14.87
N THR A 39 8.52 -4.07 15.74
CA THR A 39 7.97 -2.74 15.39
C THR A 39 9.05 -1.69 15.14
N ASP A 40 10.26 -1.86 15.70
CA ASP A 40 11.36 -0.93 15.47
C ASP A 40 12.00 -1.21 14.10
N ALA A 41 12.14 -2.48 13.69
CA ALA A 41 12.52 -2.85 12.34
C ALA A 41 11.51 -2.32 11.32
N LEU A 42 10.21 -2.47 11.59
CA LEU A 42 9.14 -1.94 10.75
C LEU A 42 9.26 -0.41 10.59
N ALA A 43 9.48 0.31 11.68
CA ALA A 43 9.65 1.76 11.63
C ALA A 43 10.91 2.16 10.84
N ARG A 44 12.02 1.42 10.99
CA ARG A 44 13.26 1.65 10.22
C ARG A 44 13.04 1.45 8.71
N VAL A 45 12.36 0.37 8.30
CA VAL A 45 12.06 0.11 6.89
C VAL A 45 11.19 1.23 6.30
N ILE A 46 10.11 1.61 7.00
CA ILE A 46 9.25 2.71 6.53
C ILE A 46 10.05 4.00 6.41
N SER A 47 10.84 4.36 7.44
CA SER A 47 11.66 5.58 7.42
C SER A 47 12.68 5.58 6.29
N ALA A 48 13.36 4.45 6.06
CA ALA A 48 14.37 4.34 5.00
C ALA A 48 13.77 4.49 3.60
N CYS A 49 12.55 3.96 3.38
CA CYS A 49 11.82 4.15 2.12
C CYS A 49 11.36 5.60 1.91
N ALA A 50 11.32 6.42 2.95
CA ALA A 50 10.87 7.81 2.93
C ALA A 50 9.56 8.03 2.14
N PRO A 51 8.47 7.28 2.43
CA PRO A 51 7.23 7.39 1.66
C PRO A 51 6.48 8.67 1.98
N ASP A 52 5.75 9.18 0.99
CA ASP A 52 4.75 10.23 1.19
C ASP A 52 3.44 9.68 1.75
N LEU A 53 3.12 8.43 1.36
CA LEU A 53 1.92 7.71 1.76
C LEU A 53 2.27 6.25 2.11
N VAL A 54 1.67 5.75 3.18
CA VAL A 54 1.76 4.33 3.55
C VAL A 54 0.35 3.74 3.57
N LEU A 55 0.12 2.75 2.71
CA LEU A 55 -1.09 1.93 2.70
C LEU A 55 -0.82 0.73 3.60
N VAL A 56 -1.40 0.76 4.79
CA VAL A 56 -1.19 -0.27 5.82
C VAL A 56 -2.28 -1.32 5.72
N GLN A 57 -1.91 -2.61 5.85
CA GLN A 57 -2.83 -3.70 6.09
C GLN A 57 -2.57 -4.28 7.48
N GLU A 58 -3.59 -4.91 8.03
CA GLU A 58 -3.58 -5.48 9.39
C GLU A 58 -3.12 -4.52 10.49
N ALA A 59 -3.51 -3.25 10.42
CA ALA A 59 -3.32 -2.36 11.55
C ALA A 59 -3.97 -2.93 12.83
N PRO A 60 -3.41 -2.70 14.03
CA PRO A 60 -4.03 -3.13 15.28
C PRO A 60 -5.49 -2.69 15.37
N ARG A 61 -6.40 -3.59 15.78
CA ARG A 61 -7.85 -3.30 15.85
C ARG A 61 -8.40 -3.27 17.28
N PHE A 62 -7.66 -3.81 18.24
CA PHE A 62 -8.08 -3.96 19.63
C PHE A 62 -7.27 -3.07 20.56
N PHE A 63 -7.61 -3.03 21.79
CA PHE A 63 -7.04 -2.27 22.91
C PHE A 63 -5.94 -1.27 22.55
N ARG A 64 -6.25 0.02 22.67
CA ARG A 64 -5.34 1.16 22.39
C ARG A 64 -4.77 1.17 20.94
N TRP A 65 -5.52 0.64 19.99
CA TRP A 65 -5.06 0.51 18.61
C TRP A 65 -4.61 1.85 18.00
N ARG A 66 -5.33 2.96 18.28
CA ARG A 66 -4.94 4.31 17.83
C ARG A 66 -3.58 4.71 18.36
N LYS A 67 -3.31 4.43 19.65
CA LYS A 67 -2.01 4.74 20.27
C LYS A 67 -0.89 3.91 19.69
N LYS A 68 -1.13 2.64 19.37
CA LYS A 68 -0.14 1.77 18.72
C LYS A 68 0.20 2.27 17.32
N LEU A 69 -0.83 2.53 16.50
CA LEU A 69 -0.64 3.01 15.12
C LEU A 69 0.01 4.40 15.10
N ALA A 70 -0.39 5.31 15.99
CA ALA A 70 0.24 6.62 16.11
C ALA A 70 1.71 6.56 16.55
N ARG A 71 2.10 5.59 17.39
CA ARG A 71 3.51 5.37 17.76
C ARG A 71 4.34 4.91 16.55
N LEU A 72 3.83 3.97 15.76
CA LEU A 72 4.48 3.54 14.53
C LEU A 72 4.64 4.73 13.57
N ALA A 73 3.57 5.47 13.34
CA ALA A 73 3.60 6.64 12.47
C ALA A 73 4.66 7.66 12.94
N ALA A 74 4.67 8.01 14.23
CA ALA A 74 5.67 8.93 14.79
C ALA A 74 7.10 8.39 14.66
N ALA A 75 7.33 7.09 14.94
CA ALA A 75 8.64 6.46 14.82
C ALA A 75 9.16 6.39 13.39
N SER A 76 8.26 6.42 12.40
CA SER A 76 8.59 6.37 10.96
C SER A 76 8.46 7.73 10.25
N GLY A 77 8.30 8.84 10.99
CA GLY A 77 8.16 10.17 10.41
C GLY A 77 6.84 10.41 9.68
N GLN A 78 5.81 9.65 10.02
CA GLN A 78 4.49 9.71 9.41
C GLN A 78 3.42 10.21 10.40
N VAL A 79 2.25 10.55 9.88
CA VAL A 79 1.03 10.79 10.64
C VAL A 79 -0.10 9.88 10.17
N VAL A 80 -0.97 9.49 11.10
CA VAL A 80 -2.14 8.66 10.76
C VAL A 80 -3.20 9.54 10.13
N LEU A 81 -3.64 9.23 8.92
CA LEU A 81 -4.77 9.91 8.26
C LEU A 81 -6.10 9.27 8.65
N THR A 82 -6.23 7.97 8.41
CA THR A 82 -7.51 7.26 8.55
C THR A 82 -7.30 5.76 8.67
N GLY A 83 -8.33 5.01 9.04
CA GLY A 83 -8.31 3.56 9.04
C GLY A 83 -7.98 2.94 10.39
N GLY A 84 -7.46 1.73 10.36
CA GLY A 84 -7.25 0.87 11.51
C GLY A 84 -8.51 0.08 11.86
N ALA A 85 -8.96 0.10 13.11
CA ALA A 85 -10.15 -0.66 13.51
C ALA A 85 -11.42 -0.20 12.78
N THR A 86 -11.53 1.06 12.43
CA THR A 86 -12.69 1.64 11.73
C THR A 86 -12.84 1.18 10.29
N ALA A 87 -11.73 0.85 9.64
CA ALA A 87 -11.71 0.25 8.30
C ALA A 87 -11.44 -1.27 8.33
N SER A 88 -11.57 -1.91 9.51
CA SER A 88 -11.35 -3.36 9.70
C SER A 88 -9.92 -3.84 9.38
N GLY A 89 -8.91 -2.98 9.56
CA GLY A 89 -7.50 -3.34 9.40
C GLY A 89 -6.70 -2.44 8.47
N PRO A 90 -7.17 -2.11 7.25
CA PRO A 90 -6.53 -1.12 6.42
C PRO A 90 -6.41 0.24 7.11
N ALA A 91 -5.29 0.93 6.84
CA ALA A 91 -5.08 2.32 7.27
C ALA A 91 -4.24 3.08 6.25
N VAL A 92 -4.27 4.40 6.32
CA VAL A 92 -3.42 5.27 5.53
C VAL A 92 -2.62 6.18 6.46
N LEU A 93 -1.30 6.18 6.29
CA LEU A 93 -0.41 7.16 6.92
C LEU A 93 0.11 8.10 5.84
N CYS A 94 0.57 9.28 6.22
CA CYS A 94 1.21 10.20 5.30
C CYS A 94 2.37 10.98 5.93
N SER A 95 3.27 11.47 5.08
CA SER A 95 4.27 12.46 5.45
C SER A 95 3.63 13.85 5.61
N LEU A 96 4.35 14.77 6.23
CA LEU A 96 3.89 16.17 6.37
C LEU A 96 3.86 16.96 5.06
N ARG A 97 4.29 16.37 3.94
CA ARG A 97 4.16 16.97 2.59
C ARG A 97 2.73 16.94 2.07
N ALA A 98 1.90 16.02 2.57
CA ALA A 98 0.53 15.86 2.12
C ALA A 98 -0.40 16.90 2.76
N THR A 99 -1.19 17.59 1.94
CA THR A 99 -2.36 18.35 2.41
C THR A 99 -3.59 17.46 2.27
N VAL A 100 -4.27 17.19 3.39
CA VAL A 100 -5.43 16.28 3.42
C VAL A 100 -6.68 17.03 3.02
N GLU A 101 -7.40 16.52 2.01
CA GLU A 101 -8.70 17.08 1.59
C GLU A 101 -9.88 16.27 2.15
N ARG A 102 -9.79 14.95 2.12
CA ARG A 102 -10.86 14.05 2.59
C ARG A 102 -10.29 12.71 3.02
N THR A 103 -10.90 12.13 4.04
CA THR A 103 -10.64 10.75 4.46
C THR A 103 -11.96 10.03 4.71
N GLU A 104 -11.99 8.72 4.48
CA GLU A 104 -13.16 7.91 4.75
C GLU A 104 -12.76 6.45 5.02
N ASP A 105 -13.38 5.86 6.04
CA ASP A 105 -13.27 4.45 6.38
C ASP A 105 -14.52 3.73 5.89
N VAL A 106 -14.35 2.75 5.03
CA VAL A 106 -15.44 1.99 4.42
C VAL A 106 -15.42 0.57 4.95
N LEU A 107 -16.51 0.12 5.55
CA LEU A 107 -16.69 -1.29 5.88
C LEU A 107 -17.41 -1.99 4.73
N LEU A 108 -16.85 -3.10 4.28
CA LEU A 108 -17.47 -3.91 3.23
C LEU A 108 -18.59 -4.80 3.81
N PRO A 109 -19.52 -5.27 2.98
CA PRO A 109 -20.52 -6.25 3.38
C PRO A 109 -19.86 -7.43 4.11
N LEU A 110 -20.48 -7.87 5.21
CA LEU A 110 -19.98 -8.99 5.98
C LEU A 110 -20.57 -10.30 5.43
N THR A 111 -19.71 -11.19 4.99
CA THR A 111 -20.09 -12.56 4.70
C THR A 111 -20.06 -13.37 6.02
N PRO A 112 -21.18 -14.02 6.41
CA PRO A 112 -21.21 -14.83 7.62
C PRO A 112 -20.09 -15.90 7.66
N GLY A 113 -19.38 -15.99 8.77
CA GLY A 113 -18.25 -16.92 8.94
C GLY A 113 -16.90 -16.43 8.40
N LEU A 114 -16.86 -15.29 7.71
CA LEU A 114 -15.63 -14.68 7.22
C LEU A 114 -15.23 -13.43 8.01
N HIS A 115 -13.96 -13.04 7.86
CA HIS A 115 -13.48 -11.81 8.48
C HIS A 115 -14.04 -10.59 7.76
N ARG A 116 -14.60 -9.64 8.52
CA ARG A 116 -14.98 -8.34 7.94
C ARG A 116 -13.77 -7.68 7.30
N ARG A 117 -13.98 -7.16 6.09
CA ARG A 117 -13.00 -6.38 5.34
C ARG A 117 -13.48 -4.92 5.23
N GLY A 118 -12.58 -4.05 4.80
CA GLY A 118 -12.87 -2.64 4.59
C GLY A 118 -11.79 -1.97 3.78
N PHE A 119 -11.99 -0.69 3.49
CA PHE A 119 -11.03 0.18 2.84
C PHE A 119 -10.77 1.42 3.71
N ALA A 120 -9.51 1.83 3.78
CA ALA A 120 -9.15 3.16 4.27
C ALA A 120 -8.80 4.03 3.07
N THR A 121 -9.46 5.18 2.93
CA THR A 121 -9.35 6.01 1.75
C THR A 121 -9.04 7.45 2.09
N ALA A 122 -8.24 8.09 1.26
CA ALA A 122 -7.96 9.51 1.38
C ALA A 122 -7.87 10.19 0.02
N VAL A 123 -8.19 11.47 -0.03
CA VAL A 123 -7.80 12.38 -1.10
C VAL A 123 -6.84 13.39 -0.49
N VAL A 124 -5.66 13.47 -1.05
CA VAL A 124 -4.57 14.33 -0.59
C VAL A 124 -4.04 15.19 -1.73
N ARG A 125 -3.30 16.22 -1.40
CA ARG A 125 -2.62 17.08 -2.37
C ARG A 125 -1.15 17.23 -2.03
N PHE A 126 -0.34 17.18 -3.07
CA PHE A 126 1.08 17.48 -3.05
C PHE A 126 1.32 18.68 -3.99
N GLY A 127 1.41 19.89 -3.42
CA GLY A 127 1.39 21.10 -4.23
C GLY A 127 0.09 21.23 -5.02
N GLY A 128 0.18 21.27 -6.36
CA GLY A 128 -0.98 21.33 -7.27
C GLY A 128 -1.62 19.96 -7.58
N ALA A 129 -0.89 18.87 -7.38
CA ALA A 129 -1.33 17.53 -7.74
C ALA A 129 -2.27 16.92 -6.69
N ARG A 130 -3.51 16.54 -7.09
CA ARG A 130 -4.46 15.79 -6.26
C ARG A 130 -4.30 14.31 -6.50
N LEU A 131 -4.25 13.53 -5.43
CA LEU A 131 -4.11 12.09 -5.46
C LEU A 131 -5.14 11.42 -4.55
N GLY A 132 -5.91 10.51 -5.10
CA GLY A 132 -6.74 9.60 -4.33
C GLY A 132 -5.97 8.35 -3.93
N VAL A 133 -6.21 7.82 -2.74
CA VAL A 133 -5.60 6.55 -2.31
C VAL A 133 -6.60 5.64 -1.63
N VAL A 134 -6.45 4.33 -1.87
CA VAL A 134 -7.24 3.28 -1.23
C VAL A 134 -6.30 2.20 -0.71
N SER A 135 -6.26 2.03 0.62
CA SER A 135 -5.64 0.87 1.26
C SER A 135 -6.67 -0.24 1.40
N CYS A 136 -6.34 -1.44 0.95
CA CYS A 136 -7.21 -2.60 1.02
C CYS A 136 -6.49 -3.83 1.59
N HIS A 137 -7.27 -4.78 2.09
CA HIS A 137 -6.85 -6.14 2.40
C HIS A 137 -8.00 -7.06 2.04
N LEU A 138 -7.88 -7.74 0.89
CA LEU A 138 -8.97 -8.54 0.33
C LEU A 138 -9.11 -9.90 1.02
N SER A 139 -10.21 -10.58 0.75
CA SER A 139 -10.54 -11.86 1.38
C SER A 139 -9.64 -13.00 0.90
N LEU A 140 -9.41 -13.97 1.79
CA LEU A 140 -8.81 -15.26 1.44
C LEU A 140 -9.76 -16.12 0.60
N GLN A 141 -11.08 -15.87 0.70
CA GLN A 141 -12.09 -16.61 -0.04
C GLN A 141 -12.23 -16.01 -1.46
N LYS A 142 -12.11 -16.86 -2.49
CA LYS A 142 -11.95 -16.44 -3.90
C LYS A 142 -13.12 -15.62 -4.45
N ASP A 143 -14.36 -16.04 -4.16
CA ASP A 143 -15.54 -15.36 -4.71
C ASP A 143 -15.78 -14.04 -3.98
N GLU A 144 -15.65 -14.00 -2.66
CA GLU A 144 -15.73 -12.75 -1.89
C GLU A 144 -14.64 -11.77 -2.34
N ARG A 145 -13.42 -12.25 -2.56
CA ARG A 145 -12.30 -11.44 -3.05
C ARG A 145 -12.60 -10.83 -4.42
N TYR A 146 -13.22 -11.59 -5.32
CA TYR A 146 -13.62 -11.09 -6.64
C TYR A 146 -14.66 -9.97 -6.54
N GLU A 147 -15.67 -10.13 -5.67
CA GLU A 147 -16.64 -9.07 -5.41
C GLU A 147 -15.99 -7.83 -4.77
N GLN A 148 -15.09 -8.04 -3.82
CA GLN A 148 -14.34 -6.96 -3.17
C GLN A 148 -13.43 -6.21 -4.15
N ALA A 149 -12.90 -6.87 -5.18
CA ALA A 149 -12.16 -6.21 -6.26
C ALA A 149 -13.05 -5.23 -7.05
N GLY A 150 -14.31 -5.58 -7.32
CA GLY A 150 -15.28 -4.66 -7.92
C GLY A 150 -15.57 -3.46 -7.01
N LEU A 151 -15.82 -3.70 -5.72
CA LEU A 151 -16.05 -2.62 -4.76
C LEU A 151 -14.83 -1.70 -4.61
N LEU A 152 -13.60 -2.24 -4.78
CA LEU A 152 -12.38 -1.44 -4.81
C LEU A 152 -12.36 -0.49 -6.02
N LEU A 153 -12.73 -0.98 -7.21
CA LEU A 153 -12.81 -0.17 -8.43
C LEU A 153 -13.88 0.92 -8.30
N ASP A 154 -15.07 0.58 -7.80
CA ASP A 154 -16.14 1.55 -7.52
C ASP A 154 -15.66 2.63 -6.54
N ARG A 155 -14.87 2.21 -5.54
CA ARG A 155 -14.31 3.14 -4.56
C ARG A 155 -13.28 4.08 -5.17
N VAL A 156 -12.39 3.58 -6.02
CA VAL A 156 -11.42 4.40 -6.76
C VAL A 156 -12.13 5.42 -7.64
N ALA A 157 -13.13 5.01 -8.40
CA ALA A 157 -13.93 5.89 -9.25
C ALA A 157 -14.64 6.99 -8.42
N GLY A 158 -15.14 6.63 -7.23
CA GLY A 158 -15.83 7.55 -6.31
C GLY A 158 -14.93 8.56 -5.59
N LEU A 159 -13.59 8.51 -5.73
CA LEU A 159 -12.69 9.46 -5.08
C LEU A 159 -12.79 10.88 -5.63
N GLY A 160 -13.33 11.08 -6.82
CA GLY A 160 -13.51 12.41 -7.43
C GLY A 160 -12.19 13.08 -7.84
N THR A 161 -11.20 12.26 -8.19
CA THR A 161 -9.93 12.70 -8.79
C THR A 161 -9.53 11.73 -9.88
N PRO A 162 -8.96 12.21 -11.02
CA PRO A 162 -8.52 11.33 -12.09
C PRO A 162 -7.25 10.53 -11.74
N TYR A 163 -6.55 10.95 -10.71
CA TYR A 163 -5.31 10.32 -10.27
C TYR A 163 -5.55 9.58 -8.96
N ALA A 164 -5.41 8.26 -8.99
CA ALA A 164 -5.57 7.43 -7.80
C ALA A 164 -4.59 6.25 -7.79
N VAL A 165 -4.18 5.87 -6.58
CA VAL A 165 -3.44 4.64 -6.30
C VAL A 165 -4.26 3.80 -5.34
N ALA A 166 -4.48 2.54 -5.68
CA ALA A 166 -5.12 1.57 -4.82
C ALA A 166 -4.19 0.36 -4.63
N GLY A 167 -4.20 -0.22 -3.45
CA GLY A 167 -3.43 -1.43 -3.23
C GLY A 167 -3.37 -1.88 -1.79
N GLY A 168 -2.63 -2.93 -1.61
CA GLY A 168 -2.48 -3.65 -0.36
C GLY A 168 -2.30 -5.13 -0.58
N ASP A 169 -2.65 -5.89 0.43
CA ASP A 169 -2.67 -7.35 0.37
C ASP A 169 -3.94 -7.83 -0.36
N LEU A 170 -3.75 -8.33 -1.57
CA LEU A 170 -4.85 -8.83 -2.39
C LEU A 170 -5.17 -10.30 -2.08
N ASN A 171 -4.32 -11.01 -1.34
CA ASN A 171 -4.42 -12.45 -1.12
C ASN A 171 -4.54 -13.26 -2.44
N GLU A 172 -4.01 -12.72 -3.53
CA GLU A 172 -4.07 -13.34 -4.85
C GLU A 172 -2.85 -12.94 -5.70
N ARG A 173 -2.37 -13.90 -6.47
CA ARG A 173 -1.25 -13.67 -7.41
C ARG A 173 -1.73 -13.02 -8.71
N PRO A 174 -0.82 -12.39 -9.48
CA PRO A 174 -1.10 -11.99 -10.86
C PRO A 174 -1.71 -13.14 -11.67
N GLY A 175 -2.71 -12.82 -12.50
CA GLY A 175 -3.48 -13.80 -13.25
C GLY A 175 -4.66 -14.43 -12.50
N GLY A 176 -4.79 -14.19 -11.19
CA GLY A 176 -6.01 -14.54 -10.45
C GLY A 176 -7.19 -13.64 -10.84
N ARG A 177 -8.43 -14.12 -10.59
CA ARG A 177 -9.66 -13.45 -11.05
C ARG A 177 -9.83 -12.02 -10.53
N ALA A 178 -9.57 -11.80 -9.24
CA ALA A 178 -9.68 -10.47 -8.63
C ALA A 178 -8.55 -9.57 -9.12
N PHE A 179 -7.32 -10.10 -9.20
CA PHE A 179 -6.16 -9.36 -9.72
C PHE A 179 -6.40 -8.89 -11.17
N THR A 180 -6.90 -9.80 -12.03
CA THR A 180 -7.23 -9.50 -13.43
C THR A 180 -8.33 -8.43 -13.51
N ARG A 181 -9.41 -8.57 -12.73
CA ARG A 181 -10.50 -7.58 -12.69
C ARG A 181 -10.00 -6.17 -12.36
N ILE A 182 -9.10 -6.05 -11.38
CA ILE A 182 -8.50 -4.74 -11.03
C ILE A 182 -7.64 -4.23 -12.19
N GLY A 183 -6.86 -5.12 -12.81
CA GLY A 183 -5.97 -4.81 -13.92
C GLY A 183 -6.65 -4.41 -15.23
N GLU A 184 -7.94 -4.67 -15.39
CA GLU A 184 -8.74 -4.21 -16.55
C GLU A 184 -8.96 -2.69 -16.53
N GLU A 185 -8.99 -2.07 -15.35
CA GLU A 185 -9.24 -0.63 -15.21
C GLU A 185 -8.02 0.15 -14.69
N LEU A 186 -7.18 -0.49 -13.88
CA LEU A 186 -6.01 0.12 -13.27
C LEU A 186 -4.73 -0.58 -13.73
N ARG A 187 -3.64 0.17 -13.82
CA ARG A 187 -2.34 -0.39 -14.20
C ARG A 187 -1.63 -1.00 -13.01
N ASP A 188 -1.21 -2.26 -13.13
CA ASP A 188 -0.29 -2.89 -12.17
C ASP A 188 1.06 -2.17 -12.20
N CYS A 189 1.43 -1.57 -11.06
CA CYS A 189 2.63 -0.75 -10.97
C CYS A 189 3.91 -1.58 -11.18
N TRP A 190 3.96 -2.81 -10.66
CA TRP A 190 5.11 -3.70 -10.89
C TRP A 190 5.24 -4.07 -12.37
N ALA A 191 4.16 -4.52 -13.00
CA ALA A 191 4.21 -4.92 -14.40
C ALA A 191 4.56 -3.75 -15.33
N THR A 192 4.23 -2.51 -14.93
CA THR A 192 4.51 -1.30 -15.72
C THR A 192 5.97 -0.86 -15.57
N ALA A 193 6.51 -0.84 -14.36
CA ALA A 193 7.85 -0.35 -14.08
C ALA A 193 8.51 -1.15 -12.94
N PRO A 194 8.99 -2.38 -13.21
CA PRO A 194 9.64 -3.22 -12.20
C PRO A 194 10.87 -2.55 -11.60
N TRP A 195 10.97 -2.59 -10.26
CA TRP A 195 12.12 -2.12 -9.51
C TRP A 195 12.29 -2.93 -8.23
N GLY A 196 13.53 -3.28 -7.85
CA GLY A 196 13.79 -4.12 -6.68
C GLY A 196 13.35 -5.57 -6.90
N ALA A 197 12.77 -6.20 -5.86
CA ALA A 197 12.27 -7.57 -5.98
C ALA A 197 10.75 -7.60 -6.21
N GLU A 198 10.28 -8.70 -6.85
CA GLU A 198 8.86 -8.88 -7.17
C GLU A 198 8.07 -9.46 -6.00
N HIS A 199 8.60 -10.50 -5.38
CA HIS A 199 7.85 -11.33 -4.44
C HIS A 199 7.70 -10.66 -3.09
N THR A 200 6.48 -10.64 -2.56
CA THR A 200 6.10 -9.96 -1.34
C THR A 200 5.81 -10.90 -0.18
N SER A 201 5.65 -12.20 -0.43
CA SER A 201 5.27 -13.22 0.56
C SER A 201 6.01 -14.54 0.29
N THR A 202 6.52 -15.24 1.31
CA THR A 202 6.71 -14.88 2.70
C THR A 202 8.06 -14.17 2.87
N PRO A 203 8.28 -13.35 3.91
CA PRO A 203 9.58 -12.65 4.07
C PRO A 203 10.79 -13.59 4.21
N ALA A 204 10.58 -14.78 4.80
CA ALA A 204 11.64 -15.78 4.97
C ALA A 204 12.04 -16.46 3.65
N ASP A 205 11.07 -16.68 2.76
CA ASP A 205 11.24 -17.32 1.45
C ASP A 205 10.25 -16.69 0.43
N PRO A 206 10.57 -15.50 -0.11
CA PRO A 206 9.68 -14.79 -1.01
C PRO A 206 9.50 -15.55 -2.33
N HIS A 207 8.31 -16.07 -2.59
CA HIS A 207 8.00 -16.90 -3.76
C HIS A 207 6.70 -16.54 -4.48
N GLN A 208 6.00 -15.50 -3.99
CA GLN A 208 4.76 -15.03 -4.59
C GLN A 208 4.56 -13.53 -4.36
N ARG A 209 3.89 -12.89 -5.31
CA ARG A 209 3.44 -11.50 -5.20
C ARG A 209 1.93 -11.50 -4.94
N ILE A 210 1.52 -11.26 -3.70
CA ILE A 210 0.12 -11.14 -3.28
C ILE A 210 -0.24 -9.73 -2.82
N ASP A 211 0.78 -8.91 -2.59
CA ASP A 211 0.63 -7.48 -2.38
C ASP A 211 0.88 -6.75 -3.70
N ALA A 212 0.07 -5.77 -4.00
CA ALA A 212 0.20 -5.00 -5.22
C ALA A 212 -0.25 -3.55 -5.04
N LEU A 213 0.34 -2.68 -5.86
CA LEU A 213 -0.11 -1.31 -6.08
C LEU A 213 -0.61 -1.19 -7.51
N PHE A 214 -1.77 -0.57 -7.66
CA PHE A 214 -2.38 -0.23 -8.93
C PHE A 214 -2.57 1.27 -9.03
N ALA A 215 -2.40 1.83 -10.22
CA ALA A 215 -2.56 3.25 -10.48
C ALA A 215 -3.50 3.50 -11.66
N THR A 216 -4.26 4.59 -11.59
CA THR A 216 -5.05 5.05 -12.75
C THR A 216 -4.16 5.37 -13.94
N PRO A 217 -4.66 5.23 -15.19
CA PRO A 217 -3.85 5.37 -16.40
C PRO A 217 -3.07 6.70 -16.54
N GLY A 218 -3.56 7.79 -15.94
CA GLY A 218 -2.92 9.11 -16.01
C GLY A 218 -1.69 9.30 -15.10
N ILE A 219 -1.36 8.31 -14.23
CA ILE A 219 -0.18 8.39 -13.37
C ILE A 219 1.02 7.78 -14.09
N GLU A 220 2.13 8.50 -14.20
CA GLU A 220 3.41 7.91 -14.62
C GLU A 220 3.99 7.08 -13.46
N ILE A 221 4.34 5.82 -13.73
CA ILE A 221 4.93 4.91 -12.74
C ILE A 221 6.44 4.85 -12.98
N LEU A 222 7.21 5.38 -12.04
CA LEU A 222 8.66 5.51 -12.16
C LEU A 222 9.42 4.28 -11.65
N GLY A 223 8.77 3.46 -10.83
CA GLY A 223 9.29 2.19 -10.33
C GLY A 223 8.41 1.62 -9.22
N CYS A 224 8.32 0.30 -9.16
CA CYS A 224 7.54 -0.42 -8.14
C CYS A 224 8.18 -1.77 -7.82
N GLY A 225 8.25 -2.13 -6.53
CA GLY A 225 8.71 -3.42 -6.06
C GLY A 225 9.15 -3.42 -4.60
N VAL A 226 9.61 -4.58 -4.13
CA VAL A 226 10.14 -4.73 -2.77
C VAL A 226 11.52 -4.06 -2.71
N PRO A 227 11.79 -3.19 -1.70
CA PRO A 227 12.96 -2.31 -1.69
C PRO A 227 14.25 -3.03 -1.26
N ILE A 228 14.51 -4.22 -1.80
CA ILE A 228 15.77 -4.94 -1.59
C ILE A 228 16.90 -4.16 -2.27
N GLY A 229 17.96 -3.85 -1.49
CA GLY A 229 19.08 -3.03 -1.97
C GLY A 229 18.85 -1.52 -1.96
N HIS A 230 17.69 -1.06 -1.49
CA HIS A 230 17.46 0.37 -1.24
C HIS A 230 18.35 0.85 -0.07
N PRO A 231 19.03 2.01 -0.18
CA PRO A 231 19.84 2.54 0.90
C PRO A 231 19.05 2.65 2.22
N GLY A 232 19.62 2.10 3.30
CA GLY A 232 18.98 2.09 4.62
C GLY A 232 17.95 0.99 4.85
N VAL A 233 17.59 0.20 3.84
CA VAL A 233 16.76 -1.00 4.00
C VAL A 233 17.66 -2.23 4.04
N THR A 234 17.63 -2.97 5.14
CA THR A 234 18.37 -4.23 5.27
C THR A 234 17.44 -5.42 5.11
N GLU A 235 17.94 -6.53 4.57
CA GLU A 235 17.15 -7.77 4.51
C GLU A 235 16.76 -8.27 5.90
N THR A 236 17.63 -8.04 6.90
CA THR A 236 17.33 -8.38 8.29
C THR A 236 16.13 -7.61 8.81
N ASP A 237 16.04 -6.30 8.54
CA ASP A 237 14.89 -5.51 8.96
C ASP A 237 13.63 -5.91 8.18
N LEU A 238 13.73 -6.18 6.87
CA LEU A 238 12.58 -6.65 6.08
C LEU A 238 12.02 -7.96 6.63
N ARG A 239 12.88 -8.90 7.03
CA ARG A 239 12.47 -10.19 7.61
C ARG A 239 11.93 -10.06 9.04
N ALA A 240 12.43 -9.11 9.83
CA ALA A 240 12.02 -8.90 11.22
C ALA A 240 10.74 -8.06 11.34
N ALA A 241 10.47 -7.20 10.37
CA ALA A 241 9.38 -6.22 10.42
C ALA A 241 7.98 -6.84 10.27
N THR A 242 7.88 -7.96 9.55
CA THR A 242 6.62 -8.67 9.31
C THR A 242 6.90 -10.10 8.88
N ASP A 243 5.88 -10.93 8.92
CA ASP A 243 5.90 -12.35 8.57
C ASP A 243 5.51 -12.58 7.11
#